data_229447f824d79d74cb2908a68f36e95f
#
_entry.id   229447f824d79d74cb2908a68f36e95f
#
_cell.length_a   1.000
_cell.length_b   1.000
_cell.length_c   1.000
_cell.angle_alpha   90.00
_cell.angle_beta   90.00
_cell.angle_gamma   90.00
#
_symmetry.space_group_name_H-M   'P 1'
#
loop_
_entity.id
_entity.type
_entity.pdbx_description
1 polymer ?
#
loop_
_entity_poly.entity_id
_entity_poly.type
_entity_poly.pdbx_seq_one_letter_code
_entity_poly.pdbx_strand_id
1 'polypeptide(L)'
;MLQQYQVVTEFFKLIPSDKLNYRYSEGKWTVKDIILHLIDAERIFAYRALRIARNDKTELPGFEENEYVVVANASDRSLSSLLEEYKMVRNSTICLFKSF
;
A
#
# COMPACT_ATOMS: atom_id res chain seq x y z
N MET A 1 6.40 -4.17 13.85
CA MET A 1 5.87 -4.14 12.48
C MET A 1 4.75 -5.15 12.22
N LEU A 2 4.87 -6.39 12.68
CA LEU A 2 3.78 -7.36 12.56
C LEU A 2 2.52 -6.92 13.28
N GLN A 3 2.68 -6.30 14.46
CA GLN A 3 1.55 -5.76 15.22
C GLN A 3 0.82 -4.66 14.45
N GLN A 4 1.56 -3.80 13.74
CA GLN A 4 0.96 -2.75 12.92
C GLN A 4 0.14 -3.34 11.78
N TYR A 5 0.64 -4.39 11.15
CA TYR A 5 -0.12 -5.10 10.12
C TYR A 5 -1.45 -5.61 10.68
N GLN A 6 -1.43 -6.25 11.85
CA GLN A 6 -2.64 -6.79 12.46
C GLN A 6 -3.65 -5.68 12.80
N VAL A 7 -3.20 -4.58 13.38
CA VAL A 7 -4.05 -3.44 13.73
C VAL A 7 -4.69 -2.85 12.48
N VAL A 8 -3.91 -2.62 11.43
CA VAL A 8 -4.40 -2.04 10.18
C VAL A 8 -5.41 -2.99 9.53
N THR A 9 -5.10 -4.27 9.49
CA THR A 9 -5.99 -5.28 8.90
C THR A 9 -7.31 -5.35 9.64
N GLU A 10 -7.28 -5.37 10.98
CA GLU A 10 -8.50 -5.40 11.79
C GLU A 10 -9.35 -4.13 11.57
N PHE A 11 -8.70 -2.97 11.49
CA PHE A 11 -9.40 -1.72 11.22
C PHE A 11 -10.14 -1.78 9.89
N PHE A 12 -9.48 -2.22 8.81
CA PHE A 12 -10.12 -2.28 7.49
C PHE A 12 -11.23 -3.33 7.44
N LYS A 13 -11.10 -4.43 8.17
CA LYS A 13 -12.15 -5.47 8.24
C LYS A 13 -13.42 -4.98 8.92
N LEU A 14 -13.31 -3.97 9.80
CA LEU A 14 -14.47 -3.39 10.49
C LEU A 14 -15.26 -2.44 9.60
N ILE A 15 -14.72 -2.03 8.47
CA ILE A 15 -15.42 -1.11 7.57
C ILE A 15 -16.55 -1.86 6.87
N PRO A 16 -17.80 -1.34 6.91
CA PRO A 16 -18.91 -1.97 6.19
C PRO A 16 -18.61 -2.12 4.70
N SER A 17 -19.00 -3.24 4.13
CA SER A 17 -18.69 -3.55 2.72
C SER A 17 -19.23 -2.49 1.75
N ASP A 18 -20.35 -1.85 2.06
CA ASP A 18 -20.92 -0.80 1.22
C ASP A 18 -20.14 0.51 1.27
N LYS A 19 -19.17 0.65 2.20
CA LYS A 19 -18.31 1.83 2.32
C LYS A 19 -16.95 1.65 1.66
N LEU A 20 -16.60 0.45 1.19
CA LEU A 20 -15.28 0.19 0.62
C LEU A 20 -15.02 0.97 -0.67
N ASN A 21 -16.06 1.22 -1.44
CA ASN A 21 -15.99 2.03 -2.66
C ASN A 21 -16.54 3.44 -2.46
N TYR A 22 -16.79 3.82 -1.20
CA TYR A 22 -17.30 5.15 -0.87
C TYR A 22 -16.19 6.19 -1.01
N ARG A 23 -16.56 7.33 -1.57
CA ARG A 23 -15.72 8.55 -1.56
C ARG A 23 -16.61 9.71 -1.13
N TYR A 24 -16.05 10.62 -0.32
CA TYR A 24 -16.89 11.70 0.25
C TYR A 24 -17.23 12.78 -0.77
N SER A 25 -16.52 12.84 -1.89
CA SER A 25 -16.87 13.69 -3.01
C SER A 25 -16.25 13.12 -4.28
N GLU A 26 -16.75 13.58 -5.43
CA GLU A 26 -16.21 13.19 -6.72
C GLU A 26 -14.71 13.54 -6.79
N GLY A 27 -13.91 12.66 -7.38
CA GLY A 27 -12.47 12.84 -7.50
C GLY A 27 -11.66 12.48 -6.26
N LYS A 28 -12.31 12.11 -5.15
CA LYS A 28 -11.61 11.67 -3.95
C LYS A 28 -11.41 10.16 -3.95
N TRP A 29 -10.44 9.71 -3.16
CA TRP A 29 -10.11 8.29 -3.07
C TRP A 29 -11.18 7.52 -2.29
N THR A 30 -11.44 6.29 -2.75
CA THR A 30 -12.24 5.32 -1.99
C THR A 30 -11.37 4.67 -0.91
N VAL A 31 -12.01 3.92 0.00
CA VAL A 31 -11.27 3.13 0.99
C VAL A 31 -10.33 2.13 0.31
N LYS A 32 -10.80 1.45 -0.75
CA LYS A 32 -9.95 0.51 -1.50
C LYS A 32 -8.77 1.22 -2.18
N ASP A 33 -8.99 2.43 -2.69
CA ASP A 33 -7.91 3.24 -3.26
C ASP A 33 -6.83 3.51 -2.23
N ILE A 34 -7.23 3.83 -0.98
CA ILE A 34 -6.29 4.09 0.11
C ILE A 34 -5.46 2.85 0.41
N ILE A 35 -6.10 1.68 0.50
CA ILE A 35 -5.39 0.43 0.80
C ILE A 35 -4.35 0.14 -0.29
N LEU A 36 -4.74 0.24 -1.54
CA LEU A 36 -3.83 -0.04 -2.65
C LEU A 36 -2.72 1.00 -2.74
N HIS A 37 -3.03 2.26 -2.43
CA HIS A 37 -2.01 3.29 -2.33
C HIS A 37 -0.96 2.95 -1.26
N LEU A 38 -1.39 2.46 -0.09
CA LEU A 38 -0.46 2.05 0.97
C LEU A 38 0.46 0.91 0.49
N ILE A 39 -0.08 -0.04 -0.27
CA ILE A 39 0.70 -1.14 -0.85
C ILE A 39 1.74 -0.59 -1.84
N ASP A 40 1.31 0.24 -2.77
CA ASP A 40 2.20 0.81 -3.79
C ASP A 40 3.29 1.67 -3.16
N ALA A 41 2.93 2.52 -2.21
CA ALA A 41 3.87 3.40 -1.53
C ALA A 41 4.93 2.59 -0.78
N GLU A 42 4.54 1.51 -0.11
CA GLU A 42 5.50 0.68 0.62
C GLU A 42 6.48 0.00 -0.33
N ARG A 43 6.02 -0.49 -1.48
CA ARG A 43 6.92 -1.06 -2.48
C ARG A 43 7.94 -0.05 -2.99
N ILE A 44 7.50 1.18 -3.22
CA ILE A 44 8.39 2.25 -3.68
C ILE A 44 9.40 2.61 -2.59
N PHE A 45 8.97 2.78 -1.35
CA PHE A 45 9.86 3.10 -0.25
C PHE A 45 10.83 1.96 0.06
N ALA A 46 10.38 0.70 -0.02
CA ALA A 46 11.25 -0.46 0.17
C ALA A 46 12.33 -0.50 -0.92
N TYR A 47 11.97 -0.21 -2.15
CA TYR A 47 12.93 -0.14 -3.26
C TYR A 47 13.97 0.96 -3.02
N ARG A 48 13.51 2.15 -2.58
CA ARG A 48 14.43 3.25 -2.26
C ARG A 48 15.39 2.87 -1.13
N ALA A 49 14.87 2.23 -0.08
CA ALA A 49 15.68 1.75 1.04
C ALA A 49 16.73 0.73 0.57
N LEU A 50 16.34 -0.18 -0.31
CA LEU A 50 17.26 -1.14 -0.91
C LEU A 50 18.41 -0.45 -1.65
N ARG A 51 18.10 0.54 -2.47
CA ARG A 51 19.12 1.28 -3.21
C ARG A 51 20.11 1.97 -2.28
N ILE A 52 19.60 2.61 -1.24
CA ILE A 52 20.44 3.26 -0.23
C ILE A 52 21.31 2.23 0.49
N ALA A 53 20.73 1.10 0.88
CA ALA A 53 21.44 0.04 1.60
C ALA A 53 22.53 -0.63 0.76
N ARG A 54 22.39 -0.62 -0.57
CA ARG A 54 23.40 -1.11 -1.51
C ARG A 54 24.38 -0.04 -1.95
N ASN A 55 24.33 1.13 -1.31
CA ASN A 55 25.22 2.26 -1.59
C ASN A 55 25.09 2.76 -3.04
N ASP A 56 23.90 2.65 -3.60
CA ASP A 56 23.60 3.16 -4.93
C ASP A 56 23.30 4.67 -4.83
N LYS A 57 24.07 5.46 -5.52
CA LYS A 57 23.99 6.92 -5.47
C LYS A 57 23.14 7.52 -6.59
N THR A 58 22.51 6.68 -7.41
CA THR A 58 21.67 7.15 -8.51
C THR A 58 20.47 7.89 -7.95
N GLU A 59 20.13 9.04 -8.54
CA GLU A 59 18.96 9.81 -8.16
C GLU A 59 17.69 8.98 -8.38
N LEU A 60 16.77 9.05 -7.41
CA LEU A 60 15.53 8.29 -7.44
C LEU A 60 14.38 9.20 -7.90
N PRO A 61 13.63 8.81 -8.94
CA PRO A 61 12.50 9.61 -9.37
C PRO A 61 11.35 9.58 -8.37
N GLY A 62 10.54 10.62 -8.39
CA GLY A 62 9.27 10.61 -7.66
C GLY A 62 8.19 9.87 -8.43
N PHE A 63 7.00 9.84 -7.86
CA PHE A 63 5.82 9.27 -8.53
C PHE A 63 4.58 10.10 -8.19
N GLU A 64 3.58 10.05 -9.07
CA GLU A 64 2.33 10.77 -8.89
C GLU A 64 1.26 9.83 -8.35
N GLU A 65 0.97 9.96 -7.05
CA GLU A 65 0.06 9.09 -6.32
C GLU A 65 -1.33 9.02 -6.96
N ASN A 66 -1.86 10.16 -7.37
CA ASN A 66 -3.20 10.23 -7.96
C ASN A 66 -3.27 9.49 -9.30
N GLU A 67 -2.23 9.58 -10.10
CA GLU A 67 -2.17 8.85 -11.36
C GLU A 67 -2.11 7.34 -11.14
N TYR A 68 -1.36 6.92 -10.12
CA TYR A 68 -1.29 5.49 -9.75
C TYR A 68 -2.66 4.98 -9.33
N VAL A 69 -3.39 5.73 -8.52
CA VAL A 69 -4.70 5.34 -8.03
C VAL A 69 -5.68 5.14 -9.20
N VAL A 70 -5.66 6.03 -10.18
CA VAL A 70 -6.56 5.93 -11.33
C VAL A 70 -6.28 4.64 -12.13
N VAL A 71 -5.02 4.34 -12.39
CA VAL A 71 -4.63 3.16 -13.18
C VAL A 71 -4.80 1.86 -12.40
N ALA A 72 -4.62 1.91 -11.08
CA ALA A 72 -4.63 0.71 -10.24
C ALA A 72 -5.99 0.03 -10.16
N ASN A 73 -7.08 0.79 -10.33
CA ASN A 73 -8.43 0.25 -10.42
C ASN A 73 -8.82 -0.62 -9.23
N ALA A 74 -8.58 -0.13 -8.03
CA ALA A 74 -8.76 -0.88 -6.78
C ALA A 74 -10.20 -1.35 -6.59
N SER A 75 -11.18 -0.63 -7.15
CA SER A 75 -12.60 -0.97 -7.01
C SER A 75 -12.94 -2.34 -7.61
N ASP A 76 -12.13 -2.84 -8.55
CA ASP A 76 -12.33 -4.16 -9.16
C ASP A 76 -11.79 -5.30 -8.30
N ARG A 77 -11.15 -4.99 -7.17
CA ARG A 77 -10.57 -5.99 -6.28
C ARG A 77 -11.39 -6.15 -5.02
N SER A 78 -11.43 -7.36 -4.48
CA SER A 78 -12.05 -7.61 -3.18
C SER A 78 -11.16 -7.08 -2.06
N LEU A 79 -11.78 -6.76 -0.91
CA LEU A 79 -11.03 -6.39 0.29
C LEU A 79 -10.06 -7.48 0.69
N SER A 80 -10.50 -8.74 0.62
CA SER A 80 -9.67 -9.91 0.96
C SER A 80 -8.39 -9.94 0.11
N SER A 81 -8.51 -9.70 -1.19
CA SER A 81 -7.36 -9.67 -2.10
C SER A 81 -6.39 -8.54 -1.74
N LEU A 82 -6.92 -7.36 -1.44
CA LEU A 82 -6.09 -6.20 -1.08
C LEU A 82 -5.36 -6.43 0.24
N LEU A 83 -6.05 -6.98 1.25
CA LEU A 83 -5.43 -7.24 2.56
C LEU A 83 -4.39 -8.35 2.48
N GLU A 84 -4.60 -9.36 1.64
CA GLU A 84 -3.60 -10.41 1.41
C GLU A 84 -2.33 -9.82 0.79
N GLU A 85 -2.48 -8.98 -0.21
CA GLU A 85 -1.34 -8.33 -0.83
C GLU A 85 -0.62 -7.39 0.16
N TYR A 86 -1.36 -6.64 0.95
CA TYR A 86 -0.79 -5.78 2.00
C TYR A 86 0.08 -6.61 2.94
N LYS A 87 -0.42 -7.78 3.39
CA LYS A 87 0.33 -8.69 4.26
C LYS A 87 1.64 -9.14 3.60
N MET A 88 1.58 -9.54 2.34
CA MET A 88 2.77 -10.02 1.64
C MET A 88 3.81 -8.93 1.48
N VAL A 89 3.39 -7.72 1.17
CA VAL A 89 4.29 -6.58 1.02
C VAL A 89 4.93 -6.23 2.37
N ARG A 90 4.14 -6.19 3.45
CA ARG A 90 4.68 -5.94 4.79
C ARG A 90 5.71 -6.98 5.19
N ASN A 91 5.43 -8.27 4.96
CA ASN A 91 6.36 -9.33 5.28
C ASN A 91 7.66 -9.21 4.46
N SER A 92 7.55 -8.87 3.19
CA SER A 92 8.71 -8.65 2.34
C SER A 92 9.57 -7.48 2.85
N THR A 93 8.94 -6.38 3.23
CA THR A 93 9.64 -5.20 3.77
C THR A 93 10.35 -5.54 5.08
N ILE A 94 9.69 -6.29 5.97
CA ILE A 94 10.29 -6.72 7.23
C ILE A 94 11.54 -7.56 6.97
N CYS A 95 11.46 -8.51 6.03
CA CYS A 95 12.61 -9.33 5.65
C CYS A 95 13.75 -8.47 5.11
N LEU A 96 13.43 -7.49 4.28
CA LEU A 96 14.43 -6.58 3.73
C LEU A 96 15.16 -5.82 4.84
N PHE A 97 14.41 -5.21 5.76
CA PHE A 97 15.00 -4.39 6.82
C PHE A 97 15.82 -5.23 7.81
N LYS A 98 15.43 -6.46 8.06
CA LYS A 98 16.22 -7.38 8.89
C LYS A 98 17.58 -7.71 8.28
N SER A 99 17.70 -7.57 6.96
CA SER A 99 18.96 -7.86 6.26
C SER A 99 19.94 -6.68 6.26
N PHE A 100 19.50 -5.52 6.70
CA PHE A 100 20.33 -4.29 6.73
C PHE A 100 21.36 -4.30 7.84
#